data_1ce8ac1deb92987314f7ccc0b655b1c6
#
_entry.id   1ce8ac1deb92987314f7ccc0b655b1c6
#
_cell.length_a   1.000
_cell.length_b   1.000
_cell.length_c   1.000
_cell.angle_alpha   90.00
_cell.angle_beta   90.00
_cell.angle_gamma   90.00
#
_symmetry.space_group_name_H-M   'P 1'
#
loop_
_entity.id
_entity.type
_entity.pdbx_description
1 polymer ?
#
loop_
_entity_poly.entity_id
_entity_poly.type
_entity_poly.pdbx_seq_one_letter_code
_entity_poly.pdbx_strand_id
1 'polypeptide(L)'
;MIETEGPNGDFYRDNFNDQTHACAIGTGEEDGIWMNRNDGAGSIMACMVWFLFLYSCITITFLAETGGIHGSFSMIYAFLCGMSLMSHAKTQFTDPGTVPASAQPVEAFRRMNPSTPLTMCSQCQSFKPPFSHHCRICNRCISRMDHHCPWMNTCVGAGNLKHFILFLTYTWLCNALALSLLGWNYFFCVSEECTFTILLVQLARITTMLSTMSLLFTSSMIMNVTYGVMTGIGTIDRLKKKAMDTMMMSEEEPILLKDIFGIGGFHTWPFPIDPIFEDFDRVMGFSTPQRLLREQMKDKNSRGDGTLESSGASIHTTPSYHI
;
A
#
# COMPACT_ATOMS: atom_id res chain seq x y z
N MET A 1 -17.13 -32.36 -4.85
CA MET A 1 -17.00 -32.07 -6.29
C MET A 1 -15.55 -32.32 -6.63
N ILE A 2 -15.33 -33.24 -7.55
CA ILE A 2 -14.02 -33.82 -7.87
C ILE A 2 -13.22 -32.77 -8.62
N GLU A 3 -12.04 -32.43 -8.08
CA GLU A 3 -11.06 -31.60 -8.74
C GLU A 3 -10.54 -32.32 -9.97
N THR A 4 -10.77 -31.76 -11.15
CA THR A 4 -10.14 -32.23 -12.38
C THR A 4 -8.82 -31.46 -12.53
N GLU A 5 -7.72 -32.13 -12.23
CA GLU A 5 -6.41 -31.70 -12.68
C GLU A 5 -6.40 -31.68 -14.21
N GLY A 6 -6.04 -30.55 -14.80
CA GLY A 6 -5.75 -30.47 -16.22
C GLY A 6 -4.52 -31.33 -16.56
N PRO A 7 -4.34 -31.76 -17.82
CA PRO A 7 -3.31 -32.72 -18.23
C PRO A 7 -1.86 -32.26 -17.98
N ASN A 8 -1.63 -31.03 -17.53
CA ASN A 8 -0.31 -30.45 -17.24
C ASN A 8 -0.13 -29.97 -15.79
N GLY A 9 -1.05 -30.31 -14.88
CA GLY A 9 -0.99 -29.83 -13.49
C GLY A 9 -1.23 -28.32 -13.32
N ASP A 10 -1.73 -27.66 -14.35
CA ASP A 10 -2.00 -26.23 -14.33
C ASP A 10 -3.36 -25.99 -13.68
N PHE A 11 -3.37 -25.38 -12.49
CA PHE A 11 -4.56 -24.83 -11.83
C PHE A 11 -5.10 -23.58 -12.56
N TYR A 12 -4.89 -23.49 -13.85
CA TYR A 12 -5.29 -22.36 -14.66
C TYR A 12 -6.71 -22.54 -15.17
N ARG A 13 -7.58 -21.61 -14.85
CA ARG A 13 -8.92 -21.55 -15.41
C ARG A 13 -8.98 -20.45 -16.46
N ASP A 14 -9.03 -20.85 -17.73
CA ASP A 14 -9.05 -19.97 -18.92
C ASP A 14 -10.22 -18.98 -19.00
N ASN A 15 -11.16 -19.02 -18.04
CA ASN A 15 -12.36 -18.19 -18.04
C ASN A 15 -12.37 -17.11 -16.94
N PHE A 16 -11.21 -16.77 -16.37
CA PHE A 16 -11.16 -15.65 -15.46
C PHE A 16 -11.19 -14.36 -16.27
N ASN A 17 -12.41 -13.82 -16.45
CA ASN A 17 -12.61 -12.56 -17.15
C ASN A 17 -12.02 -11.41 -16.29
N ASP A 18 -10.80 -11.01 -16.60
CA ASP A 18 -10.06 -9.96 -15.89
C ASP A 18 -10.78 -8.59 -15.92
N GLN A 19 -11.83 -8.47 -16.74
CA GLN A 19 -12.66 -7.27 -16.86
C GLN A 19 -13.53 -6.98 -15.64
N THR A 20 -13.73 -7.93 -14.72
CA THR A 20 -14.50 -7.71 -13.48
C THR A 20 -13.65 -7.16 -12.35
N HIS A 21 -12.33 -7.07 -12.52
CA HIS A 21 -11.43 -6.60 -11.49
C HIS A 21 -11.31 -5.08 -11.53
N ALA A 22 -11.17 -4.48 -10.34
CA ALA A 22 -10.79 -3.09 -10.19
C ALA A 22 -9.64 -2.81 -11.16
N CYS A 23 -9.81 -1.82 -12.03
CA CYS A 23 -8.92 -1.60 -13.14
C CYS A 23 -7.49 -1.36 -12.66
N ALA A 24 -6.65 -2.35 -12.84
CA ALA A 24 -5.24 -2.16 -12.79
C ALA A 24 -4.77 -1.89 -14.23
N ILE A 25 -4.39 -0.68 -14.50
CA ILE A 25 -3.60 -0.39 -15.70
C ILE A 25 -2.22 -0.94 -15.39
N GLY A 26 -1.84 -2.05 -16.05
CA GLY A 26 -0.55 -2.69 -15.85
C GLY A 26 -0.50 -3.65 -14.66
N THR A 27 -1.48 -4.51 -14.50
CA THR A 27 -1.37 -5.76 -13.71
C THR A 27 -0.45 -6.80 -14.35
N GLY A 28 0.30 -6.42 -15.35
CA GLY A 28 1.55 -7.10 -15.61
C GLY A 28 2.44 -6.88 -14.40
N GLU A 29 2.51 -7.80 -13.63
CA GLU A 29 3.31 -8.29 -12.54
C GLU A 29 4.43 -7.40 -11.96
N GLU A 30 4.94 -6.35 -12.59
CA GLU A 30 6.10 -5.59 -12.11
C GLU A 30 6.03 -4.06 -12.25
N ASP A 31 5.29 -3.48 -13.24
CA ASP A 31 5.44 -2.05 -13.59
C ASP A 31 4.11 -1.28 -13.78
N GLY A 32 3.03 -1.73 -13.20
CA GLY A 32 1.74 -1.13 -13.46
C GLY A 32 1.30 -0.06 -12.47
N ILE A 33 0.54 0.91 -12.96
CA ILE A 33 -0.19 1.84 -12.11
C ILE A 33 -1.47 1.17 -11.65
N TRP A 34 -1.57 0.92 -10.36
CA TRP A 34 -2.82 0.46 -9.75
C TRP A 34 -3.83 1.61 -9.68
N MET A 35 -5.09 1.33 -10.01
CA MET A 35 -6.16 2.29 -9.85
C MET A 35 -7.50 1.58 -9.60
N ASN A 36 -8.10 1.83 -8.44
CA ASN A 36 -9.42 1.32 -8.12
C ASN A 36 -10.50 2.25 -8.69
N ARG A 37 -11.31 1.73 -9.63
CA ARG A 37 -12.43 2.45 -10.23
C ARG A 37 -13.79 2.06 -9.64
N ASN A 38 -13.84 1.00 -8.87
CA ASN A 38 -15.10 0.45 -8.36
C ASN A 38 -15.56 1.11 -7.05
N ASP A 39 -14.67 1.83 -6.37
CA ASP A 39 -14.97 2.53 -5.13
C ASP A 39 -15.16 4.04 -5.39
N GLY A 40 -16.38 4.43 -5.75
CA GLY A 40 -16.72 5.83 -5.94
C GLY A 40 -16.62 6.65 -4.65
N ALA A 41 -16.97 6.06 -3.50
CA ALA A 41 -16.84 6.71 -2.21
C ALA A 41 -15.37 6.93 -1.85
N GLY A 42 -14.52 5.93 -2.08
CA GLY A 42 -13.08 6.04 -1.90
C GLY A 42 -12.45 7.10 -2.80
N SER A 43 -12.92 7.22 -4.05
CA SER A 43 -12.45 8.27 -4.97
C SER A 43 -12.75 9.67 -4.42
N ILE A 44 -13.96 9.90 -3.89
CA ILE A 44 -14.34 11.18 -3.27
C ILE A 44 -13.50 11.45 -2.01
N MET A 45 -13.31 10.45 -1.16
CA MET A 45 -12.50 10.57 0.05
C MET A 45 -11.03 10.86 -0.27
N ALA A 46 -10.45 10.21 -1.26
CA ALA A 46 -9.10 10.49 -1.72
C ALA A 46 -8.95 11.93 -2.22
N CYS A 47 -9.88 12.44 -3.03
CA CYS A 47 -9.90 13.84 -3.45
C CYS A 47 -10.05 14.80 -2.26
N MET A 48 -10.85 14.43 -1.25
CA MET A 48 -11.02 15.24 -0.04
C MET A 48 -9.71 15.35 0.76
N VAL A 49 -8.88 14.28 0.82
CA VAL A 49 -7.55 14.34 1.44
C VAL A 49 -6.70 15.43 0.78
N TRP A 50 -6.62 15.46 -0.55
CA TRP A 50 -5.88 16.48 -1.28
C TRP A 50 -6.40 17.89 -1.01
N PHE A 51 -7.72 18.06 -1.01
CA PHE A 51 -8.35 19.34 -0.69
C PHE A 51 -8.00 19.82 0.73
N LEU A 52 -8.04 18.93 1.73
CA LEU A 52 -7.72 19.26 3.13
C LEU A 52 -6.27 19.69 3.30
N PHE A 53 -5.32 19.01 2.63
CA PHE A 53 -3.91 19.42 2.64
C PHE A 53 -3.70 20.78 1.98
N LEU A 54 -4.31 21.01 0.83
CA LEU A 54 -4.23 22.30 0.14
C LEU A 54 -4.80 23.43 1.01
N TYR A 55 -5.97 23.18 1.59
CA TYR A 55 -6.62 24.11 2.51
C TYR A 55 -5.73 24.48 3.71
N SER A 56 -5.16 23.47 4.36
CA SER A 56 -4.28 23.70 5.52
C SER A 56 -2.98 24.41 5.12
N CYS A 57 -2.40 24.07 3.98
CA CYS A 57 -1.20 24.70 3.44
C CYS A 57 -1.45 26.20 3.15
N ILE A 58 -2.57 26.54 2.50
CA ILE A 58 -2.97 27.94 2.26
C ILE A 58 -3.15 28.67 3.58
N THR A 59 -3.81 28.07 4.58
CA THR A 59 -4.02 28.71 5.88
C THR A 59 -2.70 29.04 6.59
N ILE A 60 -1.77 28.09 6.65
CA ILE A 60 -0.47 28.28 7.31
C ILE A 60 0.40 29.30 6.53
N THR A 61 0.37 29.27 5.20
CA THR A 61 1.08 30.25 4.37
C THR A 61 0.50 31.66 4.58
N PHE A 62 -0.82 31.80 4.59
CA PHE A 62 -1.47 33.09 4.83
C PHE A 62 -1.18 33.63 6.24
N LEU A 63 -1.08 32.74 7.25
CA LEU A 63 -0.66 33.10 8.59
C LEU A 63 0.80 33.63 8.62
N ALA A 64 1.69 33.06 7.82
CA ALA A 64 3.07 33.54 7.68
C ALA A 64 3.15 34.91 6.98
N GLU A 65 2.40 35.11 5.90
CA GLU A 65 2.35 36.37 5.16
C GLU A 65 1.82 37.53 6.00
N THR A 66 0.93 37.26 6.95
CA THR A 66 0.39 38.26 7.87
C THR A 66 1.28 38.50 9.10
N GLY A 67 2.46 37.88 9.16
CA GLY A 67 3.41 38.05 10.26
C GLY A 67 3.08 37.25 11.52
N GLY A 68 2.04 36.39 11.46
CA GLY A 68 1.65 35.54 12.60
C GLY A 68 2.67 34.46 12.96
N ILE A 69 3.46 34.02 11.99
CA ILE A 69 4.58 33.07 12.15
C ILE A 69 5.72 33.45 11.20
N HIS A 70 6.93 32.96 11.50
CA HIS A 70 8.05 33.17 10.59
C HIS A 70 7.91 32.34 9.30
N GLY A 71 8.22 32.90 8.13
CA GLY A 71 8.04 32.27 6.83
C GLY A 71 8.75 30.92 6.64
N SER A 72 9.87 30.69 7.35
CA SER A 72 10.55 29.38 7.31
C SER A 72 9.66 28.22 7.80
N PHE A 73 8.79 28.45 8.77
CA PHE A 73 7.87 27.42 9.23
C PHE A 73 6.80 27.06 8.19
N SER A 74 6.33 28.05 7.43
CA SER A 74 5.44 27.82 6.31
C SER A 74 6.10 26.97 5.22
N MET A 75 7.38 27.19 4.93
CA MET A 75 8.13 26.36 3.97
C MET A 75 8.32 24.92 4.46
N ILE A 76 8.67 24.74 5.74
CA ILE A 76 8.77 23.39 6.35
C ILE A 76 7.41 22.69 6.29
N TYR A 77 6.33 23.41 6.61
CA TYR A 77 4.98 22.86 6.55
C TYR A 77 4.60 22.43 5.12
N ALA A 78 4.85 23.29 4.13
CA ALA A 78 4.59 22.97 2.72
C ALA A 78 5.40 21.75 2.24
N PHE A 79 6.66 21.62 2.67
CA PHE A 79 7.48 20.44 2.38
C PHE A 79 6.86 19.16 2.97
N LEU A 80 6.45 19.18 4.23
CA LEU A 80 5.81 18.03 4.88
C LEU A 80 4.47 17.67 4.21
N CYS A 81 3.67 18.67 3.83
CA CYS A 81 2.45 18.46 3.04
C CYS A 81 2.76 17.79 1.70
N GLY A 82 3.79 18.24 0.99
CA GLY A 82 4.24 17.62 -0.26
C GLY A 82 4.64 16.17 -0.08
N MET A 83 5.42 15.85 0.96
CA MET A 83 5.81 14.49 1.30
C MET A 83 4.60 13.60 1.64
N SER A 84 3.63 14.15 2.38
CA SER A 84 2.39 13.43 2.70
C SER A 84 1.58 13.14 1.45
N LEU A 85 1.37 14.13 0.57
CA LEU A 85 0.62 13.95 -0.67
C LEU A 85 1.30 13.02 -1.66
N MET A 86 2.64 13.06 -1.75
CA MET A 86 3.40 12.09 -2.55
C MET A 86 3.25 10.67 -2.01
N SER A 87 3.31 10.50 -0.70
CA SER A 87 3.10 9.21 -0.04
C SER A 87 1.67 8.71 -0.23
N HIS A 88 0.67 9.61 -0.17
CA HIS A 88 -0.73 9.31 -0.47
C HIS A 88 -0.89 8.82 -1.90
N ALA A 89 -0.38 9.57 -2.89
CA ALA A 89 -0.44 9.19 -4.30
C ALA A 89 0.25 7.84 -4.54
N LYS A 90 1.44 7.63 -3.96
CA LYS A 90 2.14 6.36 -4.06
C LYS A 90 1.33 5.21 -3.44
N THR A 91 0.69 5.42 -2.27
CA THR A 91 -0.18 4.39 -1.68
C THR A 91 -1.35 4.06 -2.60
N GLN A 92 -1.99 5.09 -3.17
CA GLN A 92 -3.17 4.95 -4.02
C GLN A 92 -2.87 4.24 -5.34
N PHE A 93 -1.74 4.55 -5.98
CA PHE A 93 -1.40 4.10 -7.32
C PHE A 93 -0.36 2.97 -7.38
N THR A 94 0.07 2.44 -6.25
CA THR A 94 0.90 1.23 -6.18
C THR A 94 0.03 0.02 -5.90
N ASP A 95 0.28 -1.10 -6.59
CA ASP A 95 -0.41 -2.36 -6.35
C ASP A 95 -0.24 -2.77 -4.87
N PRO A 96 -1.33 -2.96 -4.12
CA PRO A 96 -1.27 -3.36 -2.71
C PRO A 96 -0.72 -4.79 -2.48
N GLY A 97 -0.35 -5.51 -3.53
CA GLY A 97 0.04 -6.92 -3.51
C GLY A 97 -1.12 -7.81 -3.94
N THR A 98 -1.72 -7.52 -5.09
CA THR A 98 -2.80 -8.34 -5.65
C THR A 98 -2.27 -9.71 -6.02
N VAL A 99 -3.05 -10.75 -5.67
CA VAL A 99 -2.71 -12.13 -5.98
C VAL A 99 -3.23 -12.46 -7.38
N PRO A 100 -2.36 -12.72 -8.37
CA PRO A 100 -2.80 -13.07 -9.71
C PRO A 100 -3.40 -14.47 -9.76
N ALA A 101 -4.19 -14.76 -10.80
CA ALA A 101 -4.80 -16.08 -10.99
C ALA A 101 -3.73 -17.19 -11.17
N SER A 102 -2.59 -16.83 -11.73
CA SER A 102 -1.44 -17.73 -11.94
C SER A 102 -0.57 -17.93 -10.70
N ALA A 103 -0.91 -17.32 -9.56
CA ALA A 103 -0.13 -17.40 -8.33
C ALA A 103 0.03 -18.85 -7.86
N GLN A 104 1.25 -19.19 -7.48
CA GLN A 104 1.63 -20.49 -6.94
C GLN A 104 2.25 -20.33 -5.55
N PRO A 105 2.14 -21.35 -4.69
CA PRO A 105 2.82 -21.32 -3.40
C PRO A 105 4.33 -21.18 -3.57
N VAL A 106 4.96 -20.36 -2.75
CA VAL A 106 6.41 -20.28 -2.68
C VAL A 106 6.98 -21.67 -2.33
N GLU A 107 8.03 -22.10 -3.00
CA GLU A 107 8.59 -23.44 -2.85
C GLU A 107 9.03 -23.74 -1.41
N ALA A 108 9.54 -22.73 -0.69
CA ALA A 108 9.86 -22.85 0.73
C ALA A 108 8.64 -23.22 1.57
N PHE A 109 7.47 -22.64 1.31
CA PHE A 109 6.22 -22.99 1.97
C PHE A 109 5.79 -24.42 1.66
N ARG A 110 5.90 -24.83 0.40
CA ARG A 110 5.59 -26.22 -0.03
C ARG A 110 6.47 -27.25 0.63
N ARG A 111 7.77 -26.99 0.75
CA ARG A 111 8.73 -27.89 1.39
C ARG A 111 8.46 -28.06 2.89
N MET A 112 8.11 -26.97 3.58
CA MET A 112 7.78 -27.03 5.02
C MET A 112 6.43 -27.69 5.29
N ASN A 113 5.49 -27.62 4.35
CA ASN A 113 4.13 -28.09 4.52
C ASN A 113 3.67 -29.03 3.36
N PRO A 114 4.37 -30.15 3.09
CA PRO A 114 4.11 -30.98 1.91
C PRO A 114 2.74 -31.64 1.92
N SER A 115 2.16 -31.89 3.10
CA SER A 115 0.88 -32.55 3.27
C SER A 115 -0.29 -31.60 3.54
N THR A 116 -0.03 -30.30 3.65
CA THR A 116 -1.08 -29.33 3.95
C THR A 116 -1.83 -28.94 2.67
N PRO A 117 -3.17 -29.10 2.61
CA PRO A 117 -3.94 -28.69 1.45
C PRO A 117 -3.80 -27.18 1.23
N LEU A 118 -3.62 -26.78 -0.03
CA LEU A 118 -3.53 -25.39 -0.40
C LEU A 118 -4.86 -24.67 -0.14
N THR A 119 -4.78 -23.52 0.50
CA THR A 119 -5.97 -22.68 0.69
C THR A 119 -6.34 -22.02 -0.63
N MET A 120 -7.60 -22.15 -1.03
CA MET A 120 -8.14 -21.54 -2.24
C MET A 120 -9.12 -20.43 -1.89
N CYS A 121 -9.16 -19.37 -2.67
CA CYS A 121 -10.18 -18.34 -2.54
C CYS A 121 -11.41 -18.74 -3.36
N SER A 122 -12.57 -18.87 -2.71
CA SER A 122 -13.83 -19.22 -3.38
C SER A 122 -14.31 -18.14 -4.37
N GLN A 123 -13.93 -16.89 -4.18
CA GLN A 123 -14.30 -15.77 -5.06
C GLN A 123 -13.36 -15.67 -6.27
N CYS A 124 -12.05 -15.74 -6.04
CA CYS A 124 -11.03 -15.67 -7.10
C CYS A 124 -10.82 -17.03 -7.78
N GLN A 125 -11.23 -18.14 -7.14
CA GLN A 125 -11.00 -19.50 -7.59
C GLN A 125 -9.50 -19.80 -7.88
N SER A 126 -8.63 -19.16 -7.13
CA SER A 126 -7.16 -19.24 -7.25
C SER A 126 -6.52 -19.48 -5.90
N PHE A 127 -5.25 -19.83 -5.92
CA PHE A 127 -4.44 -19.98 -4.71
C PHE A 127 -4.54 -18.74 -3.82
N LYS A 128 -4.69 -18.98 -2.52
CA LYS A 128 -4.77 -17.95 -1.51
C LYS A 128 -3.54 -18.02 -0.61
N PRO A 129 -2.57 -17.09 -0.77
CA PRO A 129 -1.37 -17.05 0.07
C PRO A 129 -1.70 -16.91 1.56
N PRO A 130 -0.81 -17.33 2.47
CA PRO A 130 -0.95 -17.05 3.90
C PRO A 130 -1.14 -15.55 4.15
N PHE A 131 -1.96 -15.20 5.16
CA PHE A 131 -2.30 -13.81 5.52
C PHE A 131 -2.91 -12.96 4.40
N SER A 132 -3.31 -13.57 3.28
CA SER A 132 -4.04 -12.86 2.23
C SER A 132 -5.54 -12.88 2.50
N HIS A 133 -6.25 -11.82 2.09
CA HIS A 133 -7.69 -11.73 2.20
C HIS A 133 -8.32 -11.22 0.92
N HIS A 134 -9.51 -11.75 0.58
CA HIS A 134 -10.30 -11.24 -0.52
C HIS A 134 -11.00 -9.94 -0.11
N CYS A 135 -10.68 -8.86 -0.79
CA CYS A 135 -11.37 -7.59 -0.65
C CYS A 135 -12.58 -7.54 -1.58
N ARG A 136 -13.78 -7.39 -1.03
CA ARG A 136 -15.01 -7.30 -1.84
C ARG A 136 -15.08 -6.02 -2.68
N ILE A 137 -14.47 -4.91 -2.22
CA ILE A 137 -14.48 -3.63 -2.93
C ILE A 137 -13.51 -3.67 -4.10
N CYS A 138 -12.27 -4.12 -3.85
CA CYS A 138 -11.26 -4.30 -4.91
C CYS A 138 -11.51 -5.55 -5.75
N ASN A 139 -12.40 -6.45 -5.31
CA ASN A 139 -12.74 -7.74 -5.92
C ASN A 139 -11.53 -8.63 -6.22
N ARG A 140 -10.53 -8.64 -5.32
CA ARG A 140 -9.29 -9.42 -5.44
C ARG A 140 -8.77 -9.88 -4.09
N CYS A 141 -7.98 -10.95 -4.09
CA CYS A 141 -7.13 -11.29 -2.96
C CYS A 141 -5.94 -10.34 -2.91
N ILE A 142 -5.65 -9.84 -1.71
CA ILE A 142 -4.51 -8.95 -1.43
C ILE A 142 -3.59 -9.65 -0.45
N SER A 143 -2.32 -9.69 -0.78
CA SER A 143 -1.27 -10.30 0.02
C SER A 143 -1.00 -9.49 1.29
N ARG A 144 -0.94 -10.16 2.43
CA ARG A 144 -0.78 -9.53 3.76
C ARG A 144 -1.71 -8.33 3.93
N MET A 145 -2.97 -8.51 3.58
CA MET A 145 -3.96 -7.44 3.62
C MET A 145 -4.20 -6.96 5.05
N ASP A 146 -3.94 -5.68 5.30
CA ASP A 146 -4.29 -5.04 6.57
C ASP A 146 -5.76 -4.60 6.57
N HIS A 147 -6.16 -3.77 5.60
CA HIS A 147 -7.54 -3.32 5.43
C HIS A 147 -7.75 -2.71 4.03
N HIS A 148 -9.02 -2.53 3.64
CA HIS A 148 -9.38 -1.60 2.56
C HIS A 148 -9.51 -0.20 3.13
N CYS A 149 -8.82 0.77 2.55
CA CYS A 149 -8.79 2.16 3.02
C CYS A 149 -9.49 3.10 2.03
N PRO A 150 -10.71 3.59 2.34
CA PRO A 150 -11.41 4.52 1.46
C PRO A 150 -10.65 5.84 1.26
N TRP A 151 -9.89 6.29 2.27
CA TRP A 151 -9.08 7.51 2.17
C TRP A 151 -7.96 7.41 1.13
N MET A 152 -7.51 6.18 0.82
CA MET A 152 -6.53 5.86 -0.21
C MET A 152 -7.18 5.39 -1.52
N ASN A 153 -8.48 5.13 -1.50
CA ASN A 153 -9.18 4.45 -2.60
C ASN A 153 -8.55 3.11 -2.99
N THR A 154 -7.96 2.40 -2.04
CA THR A 154 -7.29 1.11 -2.28
C THR A 154 -7.17 0.29 -1.01
N CYS A 155 -6.78 -0.98 -1.15
CA CYS A 155 -6.33 -1.78 -0.01
C CYS A 155 -4.93 -1.38 0.43
N VAL A 156 -4.64 -1.58 1.71
CA VAL A 156 -3.30 -1.56 2.28
C VAL A 156 -2.85 -3.00 2.46
N GLY A 157 -1.73 -3.36 1.85
CA GLY A 157 -1.17 -4.70 1.87
C GLY A 157 0.34 -4.68 1.61
N ALA A 158 0.94 -5.85 1.37
CA ALA A 158 2.39 -6.01 1.27
C ALA A 158 3.06 -5.05 0.28
N GLY A 159 2.40 -4.73 -0.85
CA GLY A 159 3.00 -3.95 -1.93
C GLY A 159 3.07 -2.45 -1.66
N ASN A 160 2.14 -1.88 -0.87
CA ASN A 160 2.05 -0.44 -0.63
C ASN A 160 2.16 -0.02 0.84
N LEU A 161 2.44 -0.95 1.76
CA LEU A 161 2.51 -0.69 3.20
C LEU A 161 3.53 0.41 3.56
N LYS A 162 4.71 0.43 2.92
CA LYS A 162 5.72 1.49 3.11
C LYS A 162 5.11 2.88 2.88
N HIS A 163 4.46 3.06 1.75
CA HIS A 163 3.90 4.36 1.36
C HIS A 163 2.78 4.79 2.30
N PHE A 164 1.97 3.83 2.77
CA PHE A 164 0.94 4.08 3.76
C PHE A 164 1.51 4.53 5.11
N ILE A 165 2.57 3.87 5.61
CA ILE A 165 3.26 4.26 6.84
C ILE A 165 3.83 5.68 6.71
N LEU A 166 4.48 5.99 5.58
CA LEU A 166 5.02 7.33 5.31
C LEU A 166 3.91 8.39 5.26
N PHE A 167 2.78 8.09 4.60
CA PHE A 167 1.63 8.97 4.59
C PHE A 167 1.12 9.27 6.01
N LEU A 168 0.93 8.26 6.84
CA LEU A 168 0.50 8.44 8.23
C LEU A 168 1.49 9.28 9.03
N THR A 169 2.79 9.00 8.87
CA THR A 169 3.86 9.70 9.57
C THR A 169 3.93 11.18 9.18
N TYR A 170 3.94 11.48 7.88
CA TYR A 170 3.98 12.87 7.41
C TYR A 170 2.69 13.63 7.72
N THR A 171 1.53 12.98 7.65
CA THR A 171 0.25 13.56 8.05
C THR A 171 0.25 13.90 9.53
N TRP A 172 0.76 13.01 10.38
CA TRP A 172 0.91 13.24 11.81
C TRP A 172 1.81 14.44 12.08
N LEU A 173 2.99 14.51 11.44
CA LEU A 173 3.92 15.63 11.56
C LEU A 173 3.32 16.95 11.10
N CYS A 174 2.58 16.97 9.98
CA CYS A 174 1.86 18.15 9.50
C CYS A 174 0.86 18.65 10.54
N ASN A 175 0.03 17.75 11.10
CA ASN A 175 -0.98 18.14 12.07
C ASN A 175 -0.34 18.62 13.39
N ALA A 176 0.70 17.95 13.87
CA ALA A 176 1.44 18.36 15.06
C ALA A 176 2.08 19.75 14.88
N LEU A 177 2.71 19.98 13.72
CA LEU A 177 3.30 21.29 13.41
C LEU A 177 2.22 22.37 13.27
N ALA A 178 1.13 22.09 12.55
CA ALA A 178 0.01 23.04 12.41
C ALA A 178 -0.54 23.47 13.76
N LEU A 179 -0.83 22.51 14.65
CA LEU A 179 -1.34 22.80 16.00
C LEU A 179 -0.33 23.58 16.85
N SER A 180 0.96 23.27 16.71
CA SER A 180 2.02 24.00 17.41
C SER A 180 2.11 25.47 16.93
N LEU A 181 2.05 25.69 15.61
CA LEU A 181 2.11 27.03 15.02
C LEU A 181 0.86 27.87 15.34
N LEU A 182 -0.30 27.26 15.21
CA LEU A 182 -1.58 27.91 15.54
C LEU A 182 -1.68 28.20 17.04
N GLY A 183 -1.25 27.26 17.89
CA GLY A 183 -1.19 27.44 19.35
C GLY A 183 -0.21 28.54 19.73
N TRP A 184 1.00 28.54 19.14
CA TRP A 184 1.96 29.62 19.35
C TRP A 184 1.37 30.98 18.97
N ASN A 185 0.77 31.09 17.81
CA ASN A 185 0.14 32.32 17.37
C ASN A 185 -1.00 32.75 18.32
N TYR A 186 -1.84 31.83 18.75
CA TYR A 186 -2.95 32.11 19.65
C TYR A 186 -2.49 32.65 21.01
N PHE A 187 -1.38 32.13 21.58
CA PHE A 187 -0.92 32.52 22.92
C PHE A 187 0.03 33.70 22.92
N PHE A 188 0.84 33.88 21.87
CA PHE A 188 1.94 34.83 21.88
C PHE A 188 1.74 36.03 20.93
N CYS A 189 0.80 35.96 20.01
CA CYS A 189 0.48 37.07 19.12
C CYS A 189 -0.55 38.01 19.79
N VAL A 190 -0.17 38.65 20.87
CA VAL A 190 -1.02 39.57 21.66
C VAL A 190 -0.79 41.05 21.31
N SER A 191 0.22 41.36 20.47
CA SER A 191 0.56 42.71 20.11
C SER A 191 -0.37 43.33 19.07
N GLU A 192 -0.50 44.65 19.05
CA GLU A 192 -1.27 45.42 18.07
C GLU A 192 -0.79 45.19 16.62
N GLU A 193 0.39 44.61 16.44
CA GLU A 193 0.97 44.25 15.13
C GLU A 193 0.32 43.00 14.51
N CYS A 194 -0.39 42.18 15.30
CA CYS A 194 -1.10 40.98 14.85
C CYS A 194 -2.54 41.28 14.42
N THR A 195 -2.72 42.11 13.41
CA THR A 195 -4.05 42.39 12.87
C THR A 195 -4.48 41.32 11.87
N PHE A 196 -5.21 40.34 12.32
CA PHE A 196 -5.74 39.29 11.46
C PHE A 196 -7.11 39.66 10.88
N THR A 197 -7.29 39.35 9.61
CA THR A 197 -8.60 39.44 8.98
C THR A 197 -9.55 38.40 9.59
N ILE A 198 -10.86 38.72 9.60
CA ILE A 198 -11.88 37.75 10.07
C ILE A 198 -11.78 36.42 9.30
N LEU A 199 -11.47 36.50 8.01
CA LEU A 199 -11.27 35.32 7.17
C LEU A 199 -10.16 34.43 7.73
N LEU A 200 -8.97 34.98 8.01
CA LEU A 200 -7.83 34.20 8.51
C LEU A 200 -8.14 33.56 9.88
N VAL A 201 -8.84 34.29 10.76
CA VAL A 201 -9.28 33.75 12.06
C VAL A 201 -10.20 32.55 11.86
N GLN A 202 -11.14 32.59 10.92
CA GLN A 202 -12.03 31.45 10.65
C GLN A 202 -11.26 30.28 10.01
N LEU A 203 -10.39 30.54 9.06
CA LEU A 203 -9.51 29.51 8.48
C LEU A 203 -8.66 28.81 9.55
N ALA A 204 -8.03 29.58 10.44
CA ALA A 204 -7.24 29.05 11.55
C ALA A 204 -8.06 28.18 12.50
N ARG A 205 -9.27 28.60 12.87
CA ARG A 205 -10.17 27.82 13.73
C ARG A 205 -10.54 26.47 13.10
N ILE A 206 -10.94 26.50 11.83
CA ILE A 206 -11.30 25.27 11.09
C ILE A 206 -10.06 24.36 10.99
N THR A 207 -8.89 24.92 10.64
CA THR A 207 -7.63 24.14 10.58
C THR A 207 -7.30 23.52 11.93
N THR A 208 -7.47 24.24 13.05
CA THR A 208 -7.23 23.70 14.38
C THR A 208 -8.12 22.50 14.68
N MET A 209 -9.42 22.60 14.40
CA MET A 209 -10.35 21.48 14.59
C MET A 209 -10.00 20.28 13.72
N LEU A 210 -9.78 20.50 12.43
CA LEU A 210 -9.43 19.43 11.48
C LEU A 210 -8.10 18.77 11.84
N SER A 211 -7.06 19.56 12.18
CA SER A 211 -5.77 19.03 12.59
C SER A 211 -5.82 18.24 13.89
N THR A 212 -6.64 18.67 14.86
CA THR A 212 -6.83 17.91 16.10
C THR A 212 -7.48 16.56 15.84
N MET A 213 -8.57 16.53 15.08
CA MET A 213 -9.25 15.28 14.72
C MET A 213 -8.34 14.36 13.92
N SER A 214 -7.63 14.92 12.92
CA SER A 214 -6.69 14.18 12.08
C SER A 214 -5.50 13.64 12.89
N LEU A 215 -4.96 14.41 13.84
CA LEU A 215 -3.86 13.96 14.71
C LEU A 215 -4.28 12.76 15.57
N LEU A 216 -5.45 12.81 16.19
CA LEU A 216 -5.99 11.70 16.99
C LEU A 216 -6.21 10.45 16.11
N PHE A 217 -6.82 10.63 14.95
CA PHE A 217 -7.05 9.53 14.00
C PHE A 217 -5.75 8.91 13.52
N THR A 218 -4.80 9.71 13.05
CA THR A 218 -3.51 9.20 12.56
C THR A 218 -2.68 8.57 13.67
N SER A 219 -2.72 9.09 14.91
CA SER A 219 -2.09 8.45 16.07
C SER A 219 -2.64 7.05 16.31
N SER A 220 -3.98 6.90 16.30
CA SER A 220 -4.63 5.59 16.45
C SER A 220 -4.23 4.64 15.32
N MET A 221 -4.17 5.12 14.07
CA MET A 221 -3.78 4.31 12.92
C MET A 221 -2.31 3.90 12.97
N ILE A 222 -1.40 4.81 13.37
CA ILE A 222 0.03 4.50 13.55
C ILE A 222 0.20 3.40 14.61
N MET A 223 -0.48 3.52 15.74
CA MET A 223 -0.44 2.49 16.79
C MET A 223 -0.93 1.14 16.25
N ASN A 224 -2.02 1.14 15.50
CA ASN A 224 -2.60 -0.08 14.93
C ASN A 224 -1.65 -0.75 13.93
N VAL A 225 -1.06 0.03 13.00
CA VAL A 225 -0.11 -0.48 12.01
C VAL A 225 1.19 -0.95 12.68
N THR A 226 1.73 -0.17 13.63
CA THR A 226 2.92 -0.56 14.39
C THR A 226 2.71 -1.89 15.12
N TYR A 227 1.56 -2.05 15.76
CA TYR A 227 1.21 -3.31 16.39
C TYR A 227 1.15 -4.46 15.38
N GLY A 228 0.55 -4.23 14.19
CA GLY A 228 0.49 -5.22 13.11
C GLY A 228 1.89 -5.63 12.61
N VAL A 229 2.80 -4.66 12.46
CA VAL A 229 4.19 -4.91 12.06
C VAL A 229 4.96 -5.69 13.14
N MET A 230 4.79 -5.32 14.41
CA MET A 230 5.49 -5.98 15.53
C MET A 230 5.01 -7.40 15.81
N THR A 231 3.74 -7.70 15.53
CA THR A 231 3.16 -9.02 15.76
C THR A 231 3.08 -9.89 14.50
N GLY A 232 3.32 -9.32 13.33
CA GLY A 232 3.13 -10.01 12.05
C GLY A 232 1.67 -10.26 11.67
N ILE A 233 0.70 -9.79 12.49
CA ILE A 233 -0.73 -10.04 12.28
C ILE A 233 -1.42 -8.77 11.81
N GLY A 234 -1.97 -8.82 10.59
CA GLY A 234 -2.78 -7.73 10.06
C GLY A 234 -4.08 -7.49 10.86
N THR A 235 -4.66 -6.32 10.66
CA THR A 235 -5.89 -5.90 11.36
C THR A 235 -7.05 -6.89 11.16
N ILE A 236 -7.20 -7.44 9.96
CA ILE A 236 -8.27 -8.42 9.65
C ILE A 236 -8.08 -9.71 10.45
N ASP A 237 -6.84 -10.22 10.51
CA ASP A 237 -6.57 -11.48 11.21
C ASP A 237 -6.77 -11.34 12.72
N ARG A 238 -6.40 -10.18 13.28
CA ARG A 238 -6.69 -9.85 14.70
C ARG A 238 -8.19 -9.82 15.00
N LEU A 239 -8.98 -9.20 14.12
CA LEU A 239 -10.42 -9.14 14.29
C LEU A 239 -11.06 -10.53 14.19
N LYS A 240 -10.60 -11.38 13.26
CA LYS A 240 -11.05 -12.76 13.13
C LYS A 240 -10.66 -13.59 14.35
N LYS A 241 -9.41 -13.49 14.83
CA LYS A 241 -8.94 -14.18 16.03
C LYS A 241 -9.80 -13.82 17.25
N LYS A 242 -10.10 -12.53 17.42
CA LYS A 242 -10.99 -12.05 18.51
C LYS A 242 -12.42 -12.57 18.37
N ALA A 243 -12.96 -12.68 17.15
CA ALA A 243 -14.32 -13.14 16.91
C ALA A 243 -14.50 -14.65 17.09
N MET A 244 -13.45 -15.45 16.83
CA MET A 244 -13.52 -16.91 16.85
C MET A 244 -13.06 -17.51 18.19
N ASP A 245 -12.59 -16.72 19.16
CA ASP A 245 -12.04 -17.16 20.45
C ASP A 245 -11.07 -18.35 20.36
N THR A 246 -10.41 -18.48 19.20
CA THR A 246 -9.62 -19.65 18.86
C THR A 246 -8.15 -19.33 19.10
N MET A 247 -7.58 -19.90 20.13
CA MET A 247 -6.16 -19.99 20.42
C MET A 247 -5.41 -20.85 19.39
N MET A 248 -5.61 -20.68 18.12
CA MET A 248 -4.66 -21.20 17.15
C MET A 248 -3.54 -20.18 16.99
N MET A 249 -2.55 -20.34 17.82
CA MET A 249 -1.26 -19.65 17.71
C MET A 249 -0.54 -20.20 16.47
N SER A 250 -0.72 -19.51 15.33
CA SER A 250 0.38 -19.47 14.37
C SER A 250 1.52 -18.71 15.08
N GLU A 251 2.72 -19.22 15.04
CA GLU A 251 3.90 -18.48 15.50
C GLU A 251 3.94 -17.16 14.75
N GLU A 252 3.70 -16.09 15.50
CA GLU A 252 3.57 -14.75 14.97
C GLU A 252 4.97 -14.16 14.92
N GLU A 253 5.59 -14.12 13.75
CA GLU A 253 6.87 -13.48 13.57
C GLU A 253 6.70 -12.01 13.16
N PRO A 254 7.42 -11.08 13.81
CA PRO A 254 7.42 -9.67 13.41
C PRO A 254 7.79 -9.51 11.94
N ILE A 255 7.11 -8.59 11.26
CA ILE A 255 7.47 -8.25 9.88
C ILE A 255 8.80 -7.48 9.93
N LEU A 256 9.80 -7.98 9.21
CA LEU A 256 11.10 -7.32 9.15
C LEU A 256 10.96 -5.96 8.45
N LEU A 257 11.60 -4.92 8.98
CA LEU A 257 11.56 -3.59 8.38
C LEU A 257 12.07 -3.58 6.93
N LYS A 258 13.03 -4.46 6.58
CA LYS A 258 13.49 -4.64 5.21
C LYS A 258 12.42 -5.20 4.26
N ASP A 259 11.42 -5.92 4.79
CA ASP A 259 10.30 -6.44 4.02
C ASP A 259 9.20 -5.39 3.79
N ILE A 260 9.30 -4.24 4.46
CA ILE A 260 8.42 -3.09 4.28
C ILE A 260 9.13 -1.99 3.49
N PHE A 261 10.32 -1.58 3.94
CA PHE A 261 11.03 -0.42 3.40
C PHE A 261 12.03 -0.78 2.30
N GLY A 262 12.32 -2.08 2.10
CA GLY A 262 13.29 -2.57 1.12
C GLY A 262 14.73 -2.50 1.60
N ILE A 263 15.65 -2.99 0.75
CA ILE A 263 17.10 -3.11 1.02
C ILE A 263 17.89 -1.85 0.60
N GLY A 264 17.25 -0.79 0.12
CA GLY A 264 17.90 0.42 -0.41
C GLY A 264 18.66 1.27 0.61
N GLY A 265 18.75 0.84 1.88
CA GLY A 265 19.41 1.56 2.97
C GLY A 265 18.50 2.60 3.65
N PHE A 266 18.86 2.98 4.88
CA PHE A 266 18.04 3.85 5.74
C PHE A 266 17.76 5.24 5.13
N HIS A 267 18.65 5.75 4.28
CA HIS A 267 18.47 7.05 3.62
C HIS A 267 17.32 7.07 2.59
N THR A 268 16.90 5.90 2.08
CA THR A 268 15.78 5.78 1.13
C THR A 268 14.43 5.61 1.83
N TRP A 269 14.45 5.23 3.10
CA TRP A 269 13.24 4.90 3.86
C TRP A 269 12.27 6.06 4.04
N PRO A 270 12.73 7.30 4.34
CA PRO A 270 11.82 8.43 4.48
C PRO A 270 11.15 8.86 3.18
N PHE A 271 11.67 8.46 2.04
CA PHE A 271 11.13 8.91 0.76
C PHE A 271 10.09 7.94 0.19
N PRO A 272 9.03 8.45 -0.45
CA PRO A 272 7.98 7.64 -1.06
C PRO A 272 8.41 7.07 -2.43
N ILE A 273 9.54 6.36 -2.43
CA ILE A 273 10.06 5.58 -3.54
C ILE A 273 9.76 4.10 -3.31
N ASP A 274 9.55 3.36 -4.39
CA ASP A 274 9.15 1.96 -4.30
C ASP A 274 10.25 1.12 -3.63
N PRO A 275 9.89 0.23 -2.69
CA PRO A 275 10.85 -0.62 -2.01
C PRO A 275 11.39 -1.70 -2.95
N ILE A 276 12.69 -1.95 -2.88
CA ILE A 276 13.32 -3.12 -3.55
C ILE A 276 13.40 -4.22 -2.50
N PHE A 277 12.63 -5.28 -2.67
CA PHE A 277 12.63 -6.41 -1.75
C PHE A 277 13.76 -7.38 -2.08
N GLU A 278 14.39 -7.94 -1.04
CA GLU A 278 15.41 -8.98 -1.17
C GLU A 278 14.82 -10.27 -1.74
N ASP A 279 13.64 -10.64 -1.23
CA ASP A 279 12.87 -11.79 -1.66
C ASP A 279 11.39 -11.34 -1.79
N PHE A 280 11.03 -10.98 -3.01
CA PHE A 280 9.68 -10.52 -3.32
C PHE A 280 8.63 -11.62 -3.09
N ASP A 281 8.94 -12.86 -3.49
CA ASP A 281 8.00 -13.97 -3.39
C ASP A 281 7.71 -14.31 -1.92
N ARG A 282 8.71 -14.23 -1.06
CA ARG A 282 8.54 -14.40 0.39
C ARG A 282 7.67 -13.27 0.99
N VAL A 283 7.91 -12.03 0.59
CA VAL A 283 7.13 -10.88 1.09
C VAL A 283 5.68 -10.98 0.63
N MET A 284 5.45 -11.34 -0.63
CA MET A 284 4.12 -11.49 -1.20
C MET A 284 3.43 -12.80 -0.80
N GLY A 285 4.18 -13.84 -0.43
CA GLY A 285 3.67 -15.16 -0.07
C GLY A 285 3.27 -16.03 -1.26
N PHE A 286 3.56 -15.60 -2.48
CA PHE A 286 3.31 -16.34 -3.71
C PHE A 286 4.40 -16.09 -4.74
N SER A 287 4.54 -17.02 -5.69
CA SER A 287 5.37 -16.85 -6.89
C SER A 287 4.50 -16.93 -8.15
N THR A 288 5.05 -16.51 -9.28
CA THR A 288 4.39 -16.63 -10.58
C THR A 288 5.24 -17.46 -11.52
N PRO A 289 4.64 -18.18 -12.49
CA PRO A 289 5.39 -18.99 -13.46
C PRO A 289 6.47 -18.19 -14.20
N GLN A 290 6.19 -16.94 -14.52
CA GLN A 290 7.15 -16.06 -15.22
C GLN A 290 8.35 -15.72 -14.35
N ARG A 291 8.16 -15.48 -13.04
CA ARG A 291 9.26 -15.24 -12.10
C ARG A 291 10.10 -16.47 -11.90
N LEU A 292 9.49 -17.63 -11.72
CA LEU A 292 10.19 -18.91 -11.59
C LEU A 292 11.06 -19.20 -12.84
N LEU A 293 10.55 -18.93 -14.03
CA LEU A 293 11.32 -19.05 -15.26
C LEU A 293 12.52 -18.09 -15.31
N ARG A 294 12.32 -16.82 -14.91
CA ARG A 294 13.41 -15.83 -14.84
C ARG A 294 14.50 -16.22 -13.85
N GLU A 295 14.13 -16.75 -12.69
CA GLU A 295 15.08 -17.24 -11.69
C GLU A 295 15.87 -18.44 -12.22
N GLN A 296 15.20 -19.40 -12.85
CA GLN A 296 15.87 -20.54 -13.49
C GLN A 296 16.85 -20.12 -14.59
N MET A 297 16.51 -19.09 -15.39
CA MET A 297 17.41 -18.53 -16.40
C MET A 297 18.62 -17.82 -15.76
N LYS A 298 18.42 -17.08 -14.65
CA LYS A 298 19.52 -16.45 -13.91
C LYS A 298 20.47 -17.49 -13.33
N ASP A 299 19.93 -18.56 -12.76
CA ASP A 299 20.71 -19.66 -12.19
C ASP A 299 21.54 -20.41 -13.26
N LYS A 300 20.96 -20.66 -14.44
CA LYS A 300 21.70 -21.26 -15.56
C LYS A 300 22.84 -20.36 -16.03
N ASN A 301 22.57 -19.05 -16.15
CA ASN A 301 23.61 -18.08 -16.54
C ASN A 301 24.74 -17.97 -15.48
N SER A 302 24.42 -18.05 -14.21
CA SER A 302 25.40 -17.96 -13.13
C SER A 302 26.27 -19.20 -12.99
N ARG A 303 25.76 -20.38 -13.39
CA ARG A 303 26.50 -21.65 -13.37
C ARG A 303 27.39 -21.85 -14.59
N GLY A 304 27.39 -20.91 -15.54
CA GLY A 304 28.30 -20.99 -16.73
C GLY A 304 28.01 -22.15 -17.67
N ASP A 305 26.82 -22.78 -17.59
CA ASP A 305 26.43 -23.87 -18.47
C ASP A 305 25.88 -23.29 -19.79
N GLY A 306 26.80 -22.63 -20.49
CA GLY A 306 26.56 -21.96 -21.79
C GLY A 306 26.67 -22.94 -22.97
N THR A 307 25.93 -24.03 -22.95
CA THR A 307 25.64 -24.76 -24.21
C THR A 307 24.42 -24.12 -24.84
N LEU A 308 24.67 -23.25 -25.79
CA LEU A 308 23.69 -22.75 -26.76
C LEU A 308 23.11 -23.92 -27.55
N GLU A 309 22.08 -24.56 -27.04
CA GLU A 309 21.17 -25.31 -27.92
C GLU A 309 20.13 -24.33 -28.48
N SER A 310 20.44 -23.89 -29.72
CA SER A 310 19.49 -23.21 -30.58
C SER A 310 18.42 -24.19 -31.05
N SER A 311 17.43 -24.48 -30.24
CA SER A 311 16.17 -25.06 -30.71
C SER A 311 15.24 -23.89 -31.10
N GLY A 312 15.21 -23.61 -32.39
CA GLY A 312 14.31 -22.65 -33.00
C GLY A 312 12.85 -23.07 -32.81
N ALA A 313 12.22 -22.52 -31.84
CA ALA A 313 10.76 -22.44 -31.76
C ALA A 313 10.34 -21.05 -32.20
N SER A 314 9.96 -20.96 -33.48
CA SER A 314 9.36 -19.76 -34.07
C SER A 314 8.06 -19.46 -33.36
N ILE A 315 8.05 -18.39 -32.54
CA ILE A 315 6.83 -17.83 -32.03
C ILE A 315 6.14 -17.10 -33.17
N HIS A 316 5.09 -17.71 -33.71
CA HIS A 316 4.16 -17.03 -34.60
C HIS A 316 3.40 -15.95 -33.81
N THR A 317 3.84 -14.72 -33.93
CA THR A 317 3.03 -13.56 -33.61
C THR A 317 2.10 -13.28 -34.76
N THR A 318 0.82 -13.59 -34.59
CA THR A 318 -0.23 -13.06 -35.47
C THR A 318 -0.81 -11.81 -34.83
N PRO A 319 -0.73 -10.64 -35.51
CA PRO A 319 -1.49 -9.48 -35.11
C PRO A 319 -2.90 -9.58 -35.73
N SER A 320 -3.92 -9.65 -34.90
CA SER A 320 -5.30 -9.47 -35.37
C SER A 320 -5.80 -8.11 -34.90
N TYR A 321 -5.65 -7.14 -35.75
CA TYR A 321 -6.57 -6.01 -35.80
C TYR A 321 -7.82 -6.46 -36.53
N HIS A 322 -9.04 -6.18 -36.01
CA HIS A 322 -10.13 -5.57 -36.75
C HIS A 322 -11.36 -5.36 -35.89
N ILE A 323 -11.78 -4.07 -35.87
CA ILE A 323 -13.09 -3.38 -35.71
C ILE A 323 -13.70 -3.44 -34.30
#